data_e61695ddd76a1762f3ae461d804795a6
#
_entry.id   e61695ddd76a1762f3ae461d804795a6
#
_cell.length_a   1.000
_cell.length_b   1.000
_cell.length_c   1.000
_cell.angle_alpha   90.00
_cell.angle_beta   90.00
_cell.angle_gamma   90.00
#
_symmetry.space_group_name_H-M   'P 1'
#
loop_
_entity.id
_entity.type
_entity.pdbx_description
1 polymer ?
#
loop_
_entity_poly.entity_id
_entity_poly.type
_entity_poly.pdbx_seq_one_letter_code
_entity_poly.pdbx_strand_id
1 'polypeptide(L)' 'MRARLFKAHPLCVICLESNRASPATQRDHIIPLAEGGADDETNEQALCDDCHEAKSKAEAQRGRHRPKG' A
#
# COMPACT_ATOMS: atom_id res chain seq x y z
N MET A 1 -0.69 -0.45 15.96
CA MET A 1 0.11 -0.56 14.73
C MET A 1 -0.18 0.53 13.73
N ARG A 2 -1.47 0.76 13.45
CA ARG A 2 -1.84 1.82 12.51
C ARG A 2 -1.36 3.20 12.97
N ALA A 3 -1.51 3.51 14.26
CA ALA A 3 -1.09 4.81 14.78
C ALA A 3 0.42 4.98 14.67
N ARG A 4 1.17 3.91 14.90
CA ARG A 4 2.62 3.95 14.79
C ARG A 4 3.05 4.21 13.34
N LEU A 5 2.40 3.53 12.40
CA LEU A 5 2.71 3.69 10.99
C LEU A 5 2.50 5.15 10.55
N PHE A 6 1.35 5.72 10.87
CA PHE A 6 1.04 7.08 10.44
C PHE A 6 1.86 8.13 11.20
N LYS A 7 2.30 7.81 12.40
CA LYS A 7 3.19 8.70 13.13
C LYS A 7 4.57 8.76 12.46
N ALA A 8 5.07 7.61 12.02
CA ALA A 8 6.36 7.53 11.34
C ALA A 8 6.27 8.01 9.90
N HIS A 9 5.13 7.78 9.25
CA HIS A 9 4.92 8.10 7.83
C HIS A 9 3.59 8.82 7.65
N PRO A 10 3.53 10.12 7.99
CA PRO A 10 2.28 10.88 7.90
C PRO A 10 1.85 11.18 6.47
N LEU A 11 2.74 11.03 5.50
CA LEU A 11 2.44 11.33 4.10
C LEU A 11 2.49 10.05 3.27
N CYS A 12 1.69 10.04 2.20
CA CYS A 12 1.65 8.92 1.28
C CYS A 12 3.02 8.70 0.64
N VAL A 13 3.56 7.49 0.75
CA VAL A 13 4.91 7.20 0.25
C VAL A 13 4.97 7.29 -1.28
N ILE A 14 3.89 6.91 -1.96
CA ILE A 14 3.85 6.97 -3.43
C ILE A 14 3.80 8.41 -3.90
N CYS A 15 3.01 9.24 -3.24
CA CYS A 15 2.95 10.66 -3.60
C CYS A 15 4.29 11.34 -3.36
N LEU A 16 5.00 10.97 -2.30
CA LEU A 16 6.33 11.53 -2.03
C LEU A 16 7.30 11.18 -3.13
N GLU A 17 7.21 9.99 -3.70
CA GLU A 17 8.05 9.60 -4.83
C GLU A 17 7.79 10.46 -6.05
N SER A 18 6.59 11.02 -6.15
CA SER A 18 6.20 11.92 -7.23
C SER A 18 6.32 13.39 -6.84
N ASN A 19 7.04 13.69 -5.78
CA ASN A 19 7.23 15.05 -5.26
C ASN A 19 5.92 15.72 -4.86
N ARG A 20 4.97 14.94 -4.33
CA ARG A 20 3.71 15.46 -3.83
C ARG A 20 3.59 15.14 -2.34
N ALA A 21 3.01 16.07 -1.59
CA ALA A 21 2.77 15.87 -0.17
C ALA A 21 1.28 15.65 0.04
N SER A 22 0.87 14.40 0.17
CA SER A 22 -0.52 14.03 0.41
C SER A 22 -0.62 13.27 1.73
N PRO A 23 -1.57 13.61 2.59
CA PRO A 23 -1.72 12.89 3.85
C PRO A 23 -2.01 11.42 3.62
N ALA A 24 -1.35 10.56 4.37
CA ALA A 24 -1.61 9.14 4.33
C ALA A 24 -2.82 8.83 5.22
N THR A 25 -3.76 8.05 4.71
CA THR A 25 -4.96 7.68 5.43
C THR A 25 -5.17 6.18 5.47
N GLN A 26 -4.43 5.42 4.65
CA GLN A 26 -4.62 3.98 4.54
C GLN A 26 -3.33 3.23 4.85
N ARG A 27 -3.46 2.14 5.59
CA ARG A 27 -2.37 1.21 5.81
C ARG A 27 -2.43 0.16 4.70
N ASP A 28 -1.30 -0.09 4.07
CA ASP A 28 -1.24 -1.00 2.95
C ASP A 28 -0.06 -1.95 3.11
N HIS A 29 -0.14 -3.12 2.50
CA HIS A 29 0.96 -4.07 2.45
C HIS A 29 1.73 -3.83 1.15
N ILE A 30 3.06 -3.68 1.26
CA ILE A 30 3.89 -3.47 0.08
C ILE A 30 3.73 -4.65 -0.86
N ILE A 31 3.84 -5.87 -0.30
CA ILE A 31 3.53 -7.10 -1.02
C ILE A 31 2.25 -7.65 -0.43
N PRO A 32 1.20 -7.88 -1.25
CA PRO A 32 -0.07 -8.37 -0.72
C PRO A 32 0.11 -9.72 0.01
N LEU A 33 -0.67 -9.91 1.06
CA LEU A 33 -0.63 -11.16 1.82
C LEU A 33 -0.90 -12.36 0.91
N ALA A 34 -1.81 -12.20 -0.03
CA ALA A 34 -2.15 -13.26 -0.97
C ALA A 34 -0.97 -13.62 -1.88
N GLU A 35 0.02 -12.74 -1.99
CA GLU A 35 1.20 -12.97 -2.83
C GLU A 35 2.42 -13.33 -1.97
N GLY A 36 2.21 -13.70 -0.73
CA GLY A 36 3.29 -14.09 0.16
C GLY A 36 3.90 -12.98 0.98
N GLY A 37 3.25 -11.82 1.02
CA GLY A 37 3.74 -10.71 1.81
C GLY A 37 3.64 -10.98 3.30
N ALA A 38 4.55 -10.42 4.08
CA ALA A 38 4.52 -10.53 5.53
C ALA A 38 3.44 -9.62 6.10
N ASP A 39 2.88 -10.00 7.24
CA ASP A 39 1.90 -9.18 7.94
C ASP A 39 2.56 -8.53 9.15
N ASP A 40 3.60 -7.74 8.88
CA ASP A 40 4.33 -7.04 9.92
C ASP A 40 4.83 -5.70 9.38
N GLU A 41 5.53 -4.96 10.24
CA GLU A 41 5.96 -3.60 9.92
C GLU A 41 7.01 -3.55 8.80
N THR A 42 7.64 -4.67 8.46
CA THR A 42 8.61 -4.69 7.36
C THR A 42 7.94 -4.66 6.00
N ASN A 43 6.63 -4.90 5.96
CA ASN A 43 5.86 -5.00 4.72
C ASN A 43 4.66 -4.06 4.72
N GLU A 44 4.73 -2.95 5.45
CA GLU A 44 3.60 -2.02 5.44
C GLU A 44 4.05 -0.65 4.96
N GLN A 45 3.09 0.10 4.40
CA GLN A 45 3.34 1.44 3.92
C GLN A 45 2.10 2.29 4.12
N ALA A 46 2.30 3.60 4.19
CA ALA A 46 1.22 4.56 4.37
C ALA A 46 0.86 5.15 3.02
N LEU A 47 -0.41 5.09 2.65
CA LEU A 47 -0.88 5.60 1.36
C LEU A 47 -2.07 6.53 1.57
N CYS A 48 -2.25 7.46 0.63
CA CYS A 48 -3.49 8.24 0.57
C CYS A 48 -4.59 7.37 -0.06
N ASP A 49 -5.83 7.83 0.05
CA ASP A 49 -6.97 7.07 -0.46
C ASP A 49 -6.81 6.76 -1.96
N ASP A 50 -6.39 7.76 -2.74
CA ASP A 50 -6.27 7.60 -4.19
C ASP A 50 -5.22 6.56 -4.56
N CYS A 51 -4.06 6.61 -3.94
CA CYS A 51 -3.00 5.65 -4.23
C CYS A 51 -3.37 4.25 -3.76
N HIS A 52 -4.02 4.16 -2.60
CA HIS A 52 -4.47 2.88 -2.08
C HIS A 52 -5.50 2.25 -3.02
N GLU A 53 -6.43 3.05 -3.51
CA GLU A 53 -7.46 2.55 -4.44
C GLU A 53 -6.83 2.09 -5.74
N ALA A 54 -5.90 2.88 -6.30
CA ALA A 54 -5.24 2.50 -7.55
C ALA A 54 -4.45 1.21 -7.39
N LYS A 55 -3.76 1.05 -6.26
CA LYS A 55 -3.00 -0.16 -5.99
C LYS A 55 -3.93 -1.36 -5.84
N SER A 56 -5.03 -1.20 -5.13
CA SER A 56 -6.00 -2.28 -4.92
C SER A 56 -6.60 -2.75 -6.24
N LYS A 57 -6.91 -1.81 -7.13
CA LYS A 57 -7.43 -2.15 -8.45
C LYS A 57 -6.42 -2.91 -9.28
N ALA A 58 -5.17 -2.47 -9.24
CA ALA A 58 -4.10 -3.15 -9.98
C ALA A 58 -3.90 -4.57 -9.46
N GLU A 59 -3.93 -4.76 -8.15
CA GLU A 59 -3.79 -6.07 -7.54
C GLU A 59 -4.96 -6.98 -7.89
N ALA A 60 -6.17 -6.43 -7.92
CA ALA A 60 -7.36 -7.20 -8.31
C ALA A 60 -7.28 -7.65 -9.75
N GLN A 61 -6.83 -6.78 -10.65
CA GLN A 61 -6.66 -7.12 -12.04
C GLN A 61 -5.58 -8.18 -12.23
N ARG A 62 -4.48 -8.04 -11.51
CA ARG A 62 -3.39 -9.02 -11.55
C ARG A 62 -3.86 -10.39 -11.11
N GLY A 63 -4.65 -10.43 -10.03
CA GLY A 63 -5.19 -11.67 -9.54
C GLY A 63 -6.15 -12.32 -10.53
N ARG A 64 -6.92 -11.50 -11.23
CA ARG A 64 -7.89 -11.97 -12.21
C ARG A 64 -7.22 -12.57 -13.44
N HIS A 65 -6.10 -11.99 -13.84
CA HIS A 65 -5.39 -12.41 -15.05
C HIS A 65 -4.24 -13.36 -14.77
N ARG A 66 -4.06 -13.73 -13.52
CA ARG A 66 -2.96 -14.60 -13.14
C ARG A 66 -3.15 -15.97 -13.80
N PRO A 67 -2.13 -16.49 -14.48
CA PRO A 67 -2.21 -17.81 -15.06
C PRO A 67 -2.36 -18.85 -13.98
N LYS A 68 -3.17 -19.85 -14.25
CA LYS A 68 -3.27 -21.00 -13.38
C LYS A 68 -2.04 -21.84 -13.57
N GLY A 69 -1.28 -21.93 -12.53
CA GLY A 69 -0.04 -22.64 -12.75
C GLY A 69 0.26 -23.62 -11.76
#